data_23be85e8159801f750a5d43bb1d3e207
#
_entry.id   23be85e8159801f750a5d43bb1d3e207
#
_cell.length_a   1.000
_cell.length_b   1.000
_cell.length_c   1.000
_cell.angle_alpha   90.00
_cell.angle_beta   90.00
_cell.angle_gamma   90.00
#
_symmetry.space_group_name_H-M   'P 1'
#
loop_
_entity.id
_entity.type
_entity.pdbx_description
1 polymer ?
#
loop_
_entity_poly.entity_id
_entity_poly.type
_entity_poly.pdbx_seq_one_letter_code
_entity_poly.pdbx_strand_id
1 'polypeptide(L)'
;TSLATVVVLAVITLLSASCQESLEERCARESREFNEKKCPAKVAEDVMLDSLIFERENHTLHYYYTFSGKADDPEAIEKLNPRKILIDEVRNSTSIKTYKDAGYKFHYTYHSASKNTALADVVVTEKDYK
;
A
#
# COMPACT_ATOMS: atom_id res chain seq x y z
N THR A 1 21.20 -28.00 -38.49
CA THR A 1 21.02 -28.34 -37.07
C THR A 1 21.44 -27.21 -36.16
N SER A 2 22.57 -26.57 -36.38
CA SER A 2 23.06 -25.46 -35.58
C SER A 2 22.18 -24.19 -35.73
N LEU A 3 21.62 -23.95 -36.92
CA LEU A 3 20.72 -22.83 -37.19
C LEU A 3 19.39 -22.99 -36.44
N ALA A 4 18.82 -24.18 -36.43
CA ALA A 4 17.61 -24.48 -35.71
C ALA A 4 17.80 -24.30 -34.17
N THR A 5 18.94 -24.70 -33.63
CA THR A 5 19.29 -24.54 -32.22
C THR A 5 19.41 -23.08 -31.84
N VAL A 6 20.05 -22.27 -32.67
CA VAL A 6 20.19 -20.80 -32.44
C VAL A 6 18.85 -20.11 -32.45
N VAL A 7 17.94 -20.45 -33.39
CA VAL A 7 16.59 -19.88 -33.47
C VAL A 7 15.78 -20.23 -32.22
N VAL A 8 15.85 -21.47 -31.74
CA VAL A 8 15.14 -21.89 -30.54
C VAL A 8 15.66 -21.16 -29.29
N LEU A 9 16.96 -20.96 -29.16
CA LEU A 9 17.56 -20.19 -28.05
C LEU A 9 17.11 -18.73 -28.07
N ALA A 10 17.05 -18.11 -29.26
CA ALA A 10 16.59 -16.74 -29.41
C ALA A 10 15.12 -16.57 -28.99
N VAL A 11 14.27 -17.51 -29.34
CA VAL A 11 12.84 -17.51 -28.97
C VAL A 11 12.69 -17.65 -27.45
N ILE A 12 13.43 -18.53 -26.83
CA ILE A 12 13.40 -18.73 -25.36
C ILE A 12 13.83 -17.44 -24.63
N THR A 13 14.86 -16.74 -25.13
CA THR A 13 15.35 -15.50 -24.56
C THR A 13 14.26 -14.40 -24.63
N LEU A 14 13.58 -14.29 -25.75
CA LEU A 14 12.48 -13.32 -25.91
C LEU A 14 11.31 -13.60 -24.98
N LEU A 15 10.92 -14.87 -24.78
CA LEU A 15 9.87 -15.26 -23.88
C LEU A 15 10.19 -14.93 -22.41
N SER A 16 11.42 -15.17 -21.97
CA SER A 16 11.83 -14.84 -20.61
C SER A 16 11.87 -13.33 -20.35
N ALA A 17 12.24 -12.52 -21.34
CA ALA A 17 12.24 -11.05 -21.23
C ALA A 17 10.83 -10.47 -21.16
N SER A 18 9.81 -11.10 -21.79
CA SER A 18 8.44 -10.62 -21.81
C SER A 18 7.64 -10.93 -20.55
N CYS A 19 8.18 -11.75 -19.62
CA CYS A 19 7.49 -12.20 -18.41
C CYS A 19 7.79 -11.36 -17.16
N GLN A 20 8.60 -10.30 -17.27
CA GLN A 20 8.97 -9.46 -16.13
C GLN A 20 8.04 -8.25 -16.02
N GLU A 21 7.37 -8.12 -14.87
CA GLU A 21 6.60 -6.91 -14.57
C GLU A 21 7.46 -5.91 -13.80
N SER A 22 7.24 -4.62 -14.01
CA SER A 22 7.88 -3.56 -13.24
C SER A 22 7.34 -3.54 -11.81
N LEU A 23 8.09 -2.88 -10.90
CA LEU A 23 7.63 -2.71 -9.53
C LEU A 23 6.32 -1.91 -9.47
N GLU A 24 6.16 -0.89 -10.32
CA GLU A 24 4.90 -0.14 -10.42
C GLU A 24 3.73 -1.02 -10.86
N GLU A 25 3.92 -1.84 -11.87
CA GLU A 25 2.90 -2.78 -12.35
C GLU A 25 2.52 -3.77 -11.27
N ARG A 26 3.51 -4.29 -10.55
CA ARG A 26 3.30 -5.19 -9.43
C ARG A 26 2.52 -4.50 -8.31
N CYS A 27 2.89 -3.28 -7.95
CA CYS A 27 2.20 -2.51 -6.92
C CYS A 27 0.74 -2.25 -7.30
N ALA A 28 0.49 -1.86 -8.55
CA ALA A 28 -0.86 -1.65 -9.07
C ALA A 28 -1.68 -2.93 -9.00
N ARG A 29 -1.11 -4.05 -9.40
CA ARG A 29 -1.77 -5.37 -9.37
C ARG A 29 -2.07 -5.80 -7.94
N GLU A 30 -1.09 -5.76 -7.06
CA GLU A 30 -1.26 -6.18 -5.66
C GLU A 30 -2.29 -5.33 -4.92
N SER A 31 -2.29 -4.01 -5.16
CA SER A 31 -3.28 -3.09 -4.57
C SER A 31 -4.70 -3.40 -5.03
N ARG A 32 -4.88 -3.64 -6.33
CA ARG A 32 -6.17 -4.03 -6.89
C ARG A 32 -6.67 -5.35 -6.32
N GLU A 33 -5.80 -6.36 -6.27
CA GLU A 33 -6.13 -7.66 -5.70
C GLU A 33 -6.49 -7.56 -4.21
N PHE A 34 -5.77 -6.74 -3.47
CA PHE A 34 -6.06 -6.50 -2.06
C PHE A 34 -7.46 -5.91 -1.88
N ASN A 35 -7.82 -4.91 -2.67
CA ASN A 35 -9.15 -4.31 -2.62
C ASN A 35 -10.24 -5.33 -2.95
N GLU A 36 -10.06 -6.12 -4.00
CA GLU A 36 -11.04 -7.10 -4.44
C GLU A 36 -11.25 -8.22 -3.42
N LYS A 37 -10.18 -8.68 -2.78
CA LYS A 37 -10.22 -9.85 -1.90
C LYS A 37 -10.43 -9.52 -0.42
N LYS A 38 -9.98 -8.35 0.02
CA LYS A 38 -9.91 -8.03 1.45
C LYS A 38 -10.65 -6.77 1.88
N CYS A 39 -11.02 -5.89 0.98
CA CYS A 39 -11.71 -4.65 1.34
C CYS A 39 -13.19 -4.69 0.97
N PRO A 40 -14.06 -4.05 1.75
CA PRO A 40 -13.77 -3.45 3.05
C PRO A 40 -13.53 -4.52 4.13
N ALA A 41 -12.68 -4.21 5.11
CA ALA A 41 -12.34 -5.14 6.18
C ALA A 41 -12.41 -4.46 7.55
N LYS A 42 -13.02 -5.15 8.51
CA LYS A 42 -13.01 -4.70 9.90
C LYS A 42 -11.62 -5.00 10.48
N VAL A 43 -10.86 -3.96 10.84
CA VAL A 43 -9.50 -4.12 11.36
C VAL A 43 -9.41 -3.93 12.86
N ALA A 44 -10.42 -3.28 13.46
CA ALA A 44 -10.56 -3.12 14.89
C ALA A 44 -12.03 -2.81 15.20
N GLU A 45 -12.38 -2.74 16.46
CA GLU A 45 -13.75 -2.33 16.85
C GLU A 45 -14.03 -0.93 16.31
N ASP A 46 -15.11 -0.78 15.57
CA ASP A 46 -15.55 0.48 14.95
C ASP A 46 -14.54 1.08 13.92
N VAL A 47 -13.61 0.28 13.41
CA VAL A 47 -12.64 0.72 12.40
C VAL A 47 -12.68 -0.20 11.19
N MET A 48 -12.97 0.39 10.03
CA MET A 48 -12.96 -0.32 8.74
C MET A 48 -11.82 0.17 7.86
N LEU A 49 -11.10 -0.76 7.25
CA LEU A 49 -10.21 -0.45 6.13
C LEU A 49 -11.05 -0.50 4.85
N ASP A 50 -11.33 0.65 4.26
CA ASP A 50 -12.21 0.75 3.11
C ASP A 50 -11.53 0.36 1.80
N SER A 51 -10.32 0.84 1.59
CA SER A 51 -9.60 0.61 0.34
C SER A 51 -8.11 0.90 0.47
N LEU A 52 -7.35 0.35 -0.45
CA LEU A 52 -5.94 0.63 -0.68
C LEU A 52 -5.78 1.07 -2.13
N ILE A 53 -5.35 2.30 -2.37
CA ILE A 53 -5.17 2.85 -3.71
C ILE A 53 -3.68 3.11 -3.95
N PHE A 54 -3.17 2.60 -5.07
CA PHE A 54 -1.82 2.95 -5.51
C PHE A 54 -1.87 4.22 -6.37
N GLU A 55 -1.26 5.28 -5.85
CA GLU A 55 -1.09 6.54 -6.57
C GLU A 55 0.23 6.49 -7.33
N ARG A 56 0.14 6.13 -8.59
CA ARG A 56 1.30 5.80 -9.42
C ARG A 56 2.26 6.98 -9.63
N GLU A 57 1.73 8.19 -9.79
CA GLU A 57 2.52 9.37 -10.10
C GLU A 57 3.57 9.72 -9.03
N ASN A 58 3.25 9.44 -7.78
CA ASN A 58 4.14 9.76 -6.66
C ASN A 58 4.56 8.53 -5.86
N HIS A 59 4.35 7.33 -6.40
CA HIS A 59 4.69 6.04 -5.76
C HIS A 59 4.15 5.94 -4.34
N THR A 60 2.87 6.24 -4.16
CA THR A 60 2.22 6.24 -2.84
C THR A 60 1.17 5.13 -2.75
N LEU A 61 1.26 4.34 -1.69
CA LEU A 61 0.21 3.41 -1.28
C LEU A 61 -0.68 4.13 -0.28
N HIS A 62 -1.93 4.40 -0.66
CA HIS A 62 -2.86 5.20 0.13
C HIS A 62 -3.94 4.31 0.73
N TYR A 63 -3.95 4.23 2.06
CA TYR A 63 -4.90 3.44 2.85
C TYR A 63 -6.01 4.34 3.37
N TYR A 64 -7.26 3.97 3.10
CA TYR A 64 -8.44 4.72 3.53
C TYR A 64 -9.20 3.93 4.60
N TYR A 65 -9.38 4.55 5.77
CA TYR A 65 -10.09 3.97 6.90
C TYR A 65 -11.29 4.81 7.27
N THR A 66 -12.36 4.17 7.75
CA THR A 66 -13.52 4.85 8.35
C THR A 66 -13.60 4.47 9.83
N PHE A 67 -13.64 5.46 10.66
CA PHE A 67 -13.81 5.36 12.11
C PHE A 67 -15.24 5.73 12.47
N SER A 68 -15.93 4.86 13.21
CA SER A 68 -17.32 5.03 13.63
C SER A 68 -17.45 4.84 15.13
N GLY A 69 -18.66 5.02 15.67
CA GLY A 69 -18.97 4.75 17.08
C GLY A 69 -17.97 5.39 18.05
N LYS A 70 -17.45 4.60 18.95
CA LYS A 70 -16.49 5.07 19.99
C LYS A 70 -15.12 5.42 19.44
N ALA A 71 -14.75 4.85 18.29
CA ALA A 71 -13.49 5.16 17.65
C ALA A 71 -13.50 6.51 16.92
N ASP A 72 -14.69 7.05 16.63
CA ASP A 72 -14.89 8.32 15.95
C ASP A 72 -14.79 9.49 16.94
N ASP A 73 -13.58 9.71 17.47
CA ASP A 73 -13.30 10.68 18.52
C ASP A 73 -11.98 11.39 18.22
N PRO A 74 -12.02 12.65 17.74
CA PRO A 74 -10.82 13.40 17.39
C PRO A 74 -9.80 13.51 18.51
N GLU A 75 -10.25 13.73 19.75
CA GLU A 75 -9.34 13.88 20.89
C GLU A 75 -8.64 12.54 21.23
N ALA A 76 -9.37 11.44 21.17
CA ALA A 76 -8.80 10.11 21.40
C ALA A 76 -7.76 9.76 20.33
N ILE A 77 -8.05 10.06 19.08
CA ILE A 77 -7.12 9.82 17.97
C ILE A 77 -5.85 10.65 18.13
N GLU A 78 -5.99 11.95 18.46
CA GLU A 78 -4.83 12.84 18.67
C GLU A 78 -3.92 12.34 19.79
N LYS A 79 -4.51 11.87 20.88
CA LYS A 79 -3.76 11.34 22.04
C LYS A 79 -2.95 10.08 21.72
N LEU A 80 -3.43 9.27 20.75
CA LEU A 80 -2.71 8.07 20.32
C LEU A 80 -1.46 8.38 19.52
N ASN A 81 -1.28 9.62 19.05
CA ASN A 81 -0.18 10.02 18.19
C ASN A 81 -0.07 9.09 16.96
N PRO A 82 -1.04 9.15 16.04
CA PRO A 82 -1.10 8.21 14.92
C PRO A 82 0.14 8.24 14.02
N ARG A 83 0.76 9.40 13.88
CA ARG A 83 1.99 9.52 13.08
C ARG A 83 3.10 8.60 13.60
N LYS A 84 3.33 8.61 14.91
CA LYS A 84 4.37 7.76 15.52
C LYS A 84 4.04 6.27 15.34
N ILE A 85 2.79 5.89 15.59
CA ILE A 85 2.34 4.50 15.45
C ILE A 85 2.53 4.03 14.00
N LEU A 86 2.12 4.84 13.03
CA LEU A 86 2.19 4.48 11.61
C LEU A 86 3.62 4.42 11.10
N ILE A 87 4.49 5.32 11.54
CA ILE A 87 5.92 5.25 11.20
C ILE A 87 6.52 3.94 11.73
N ASP A 88 6.23 3.59 12.97
CA ASP A 88 6.73 2.35 13.56
C ASP A 88 6.19 1.11 12.83
N GLU A 89 4.92 1.10 12.45
CA GLU A 89 4.33 0.01 11.67
C GLU A 89 5.00 -0.16 10.31
N VAL A 90 5.19 0.93 9.58
CA VAL A 90 5.84 0.91 8.26
C VAL A 90 7.29 0.42 8.42
N ARG A 91 8.01 0.98 9.39
CA ARG A 91 9.40 0.61 9.64
C ARG A 91 9.56 -0.88 9.93
N ASN A 92 8.67 -1.45 10.70
CA ASN A 92 8.74 -2.84 11.15
C ASN A 92 8.07 -3.85 10.21
N SER A 93 7.30 -3.39 9.23
CA SER A 93 6.60 -4.27 8.31
C SER A 93 7.55 -4.90 7.29
N THR A 94 7.57 -6.23 7.24
CA THR A 94 8.34 -6.99 6.25
C THR A 94 7.59 -7.20 4.94
N SER A 95 6.25 -7.18 4.97
CA SER A 95 5.43 -7.41 3.79
C SER A 95 5.55 -6.32 2.72
N ILE A 96 5.95 -5.11 3.11
CA ILE A 96 6.14 -3.97 2.21
C ILE A 96 7.61 -3.62 1.99
N LYS A 97 8.51 -4.53 2.36
CA LYS A 97 9.96 -4.30 2.27
C LYS A 97 10.40 -3.88 0.86
N THR A 98 9.90 -4.55 -0.16
CA THR A 98 10.25 -4.24 -1.56
C THR A 98 9.92 -2.80 -1.91
N TYR A 99 8.77 -2.31 -1.47
CA TYR A 99 8.34 -0.93 -1.72
C TYR A 99 9.14 0.07 -0.89
N LYS A 100 9.45 -0.25 0.37
CA LYS A 100 10.34 0.58 1.20
C LYS A 100 11.73 0.71 0.59
N ASP A 101 12.29 -0.39 0.12
CA ASP A 101 13.62 -0.39 -0.52
C ASP A 101 13.65 0.51 -1.76
N ALA A 102 12.52 0.64 -2.44
CA ALA A 102 12.36 1.52 -3.61
C ALA A 102 11.96 2.97 -3.26
N GLY A 103 11.81 3.28 -1.97
CA GLY A 103 11.50 4.64 -1.51
C GLY A 103 10.04 5.05 -1.64
N TYR A 104 9.12 4.09 -1.73
CA TYR A 104 7.68 4.37 -1.83
C TYR A 104 7.14 5.03 -0.56
N LYS A 105 6.07 5.80 -0.71
CA LYS A 105 5.38 6.47 0.39
C LYS A 105 4.15 5.68 0.81
N PHE A 106 3.77 5.84 2.07
CA PHE A 106 2.60 5.18 2.64
C PHE A 106 1.73 6.27 3.27
N HIS A 107 0.52 6.44 2.73
CA HIS A 107 -0.40 7.50 3.13
C HIS A 107 -1.62 6.87 3.81
N TYR A 108 -1.98 7.38 4.98
CA TYR A 108 -3.07 6.85 5.79
C TYR A 108 -4.06 7.97 6.08
N THR A 109 -5.31 7.77 5.65
CA THR A 109 -6.40 8.72 5.92
C THR A 109 -7.43 8.04 6.83
N TYR A 110 -7.64 8.60 8.01
CA TYR A 110 -8.64 8.17 8.97
C TYR A 110 -9.85 9.11 8.86
N HIS A 111 -10.94 8.60 8.30
CA HIS A 111 -12.15 9.37 8.02
C HIS A 111 -13.18 9.19 9.14
N SER A 112 -13.77 10.32 9.60
CA SER A 112 -14.87 10.30 10.58
C SER A 112 -16.19 9.97 9.89
N ALA A 113 -16.85 8.89 10.31
CA ALA A 113 -18.16 8.52 9.77
C ALA A 113 -19.23 9.57 10.08
N SER A 114 -19.19 10.19 11.27
CA SER A 114 -20.23 11.12 11.72
C SER A 114 -20.04 12.54 11.23
N LYS A 115 -18.79 12.99 11.08
CA LYS A 115 -18.47 14.39 10.75
C LYS A 115 -18.05 14.60 9.31
N ASN A 116 -17.84 13.53 8.56
CA ASN A 116 -17.37 13.56 7.17
C ASN A 116 -16.08 14.40 6.98
N THR A 117 -15.16 14.26 7.93
CA THR A 117 -13.85 14.92 7.94
C THR A 117 -12.75 13.92 8.27
N ALA A 118 -11.50 14.27 8.00
CA ALA A 118 -10.37 13.44 8.41
C ALA A 118 -10.08 13.62 9.90
N LEU A 119 -9.98 12.51 10.63
CA LEU A 119 -9.50 12.48 12.01
C LEU A 119 -7.98 12.49 12.06
N ALA A 120 -7.34 11.90 11.07
CA ALA A 120 -5.89 11.91 10.88
C ALA A 120 -5.58 11.73 9.40
N ASP A 121 -4.51 12.33 8.97
CA ASP A 121 -4.02 12.21 7.60
C ASP A 121 -2.49 12.23 7.66
N VAL A 122 -1.86 11.06 7.51
CA VAL A 122 -0.44 10.86 7.76
C VAL A 122 0.24 10.28 6.53
N VAL A 123 1.31 10.94 6.08
CA VAL A 123 2.17 10.44 5.02
C VAL A 123 3.49 10.00 5.63
N VAL A 124 3.82 8.72 5.46
CA VAL A 124 5.10 8.14 5.90
C VAL A 124 6.02 8.04 4.70
N THR A 125 7.15 8.73 4.77
CA THR A 125 8.11 8.81 3.66
C THR A 125 9.38 8.03 3.98
N GLU A 126 10.24 7.91 2.99
CA GLU A 126 11.54 7.23 3.12
C GLU A 126 12.36 7.78 4.30
N LYS A 127 12.30 9.08 4.54
CA LYS A 127 13.01 9.71 5.67
C LYS A 127 12.50 9.22 7.02
N ASP A 128 11.23 8.85 7.10
CA ASP A 128 10.61 8.40 8.34
C ASP A 128 10.95 6.95 8.68
N TYR A 129 11.02 6.07 7.66
CA TYR A 129 11.19 4.64 7.93
C TYR A 129 12.62 4.12 7.74
N LYS A 130 13.52 4.93 7.23
CA LYS A 130 14.96 4.57 7.12
C LYS A 130 15.81 4.99 8.29
#